data_e5d737588187664a796fdf7984816303
#
_entry.id   e5d737588187664a796fdf7984816303
#
_cell.length_a   1.000
_cell.length_b   1.000
_cell.length_c   1.000
_cell.angle_alpha   90.00
_cell.angle_beta   90.00
_cell.angle_gamma   90.00
#
_symmetry.space_group_name_H-M   'P 1'
#
loop_
_entity.id
_entity.type
_entity.pdbx_description
1 polymer ?
#
loop_
_entity_poly.entity_id
_entity_poly.type
_entity_poly.pdbx_seq_one_letter_code
_entity_poly.pdbx_strand_id
1 'polypeptide(L)'
;ATGEMLTYTDIENIYAQNAEQGFGNLLATLADCVDAVDDISACEVHCATIMQKLVTSSREPCQKQGIFNCEMTLSGRCLNDINPPTELVELLLHLAVPQELCNKTYAILTELFQNSFEHGVLQLNSEIKQQEDGFFTFYQLKEERSENLTATDSIRICLEWNACSSELSLEILDSGQGFVSQSSLAQEHQHYGRGLSMVANLASSLTVVAPGNHIKVVING
;
A
#
# COMPACT_ATOMS: atom_id res chain seq x y z
N ALA A 1 20.07 -30.95 -20.61
CA ALA A 1 18.86 -30.53 -19.96
C ALA A 1 18.28 -29.35 -20.76
N THR A 2 17.18 -29.58 -21.47
CA THR A 2 16.41 -28.56 -22.18
C THR A 2 15.54 -27.94 -21.10
N GLY A 3 15.89 -26.73 -20.62
CA GLY A 3 15.06 -25.97 -19.68
C GLY A 3 13.78 -25.55 -20.40
N GLU A 4 12.80 -26.45 -20.47
CA GLU A 4 11.46 -26.08 -20.90
C GLU A 4 10.77 -25.33 -19.75
N MET A 5 10.41 -24.10 -20.05
CA MET A 5 9.63 -23.25 -19.15
C MET A 5 8.18 -23.76 -19.11
N LEU A 6 7.64 -24.04 -17.93
CA LEU A 6 6.23 -24.41 -17.78
C LEU A 6 5.35 -23.29 -18.33
N THR A 7 4.40 -23.67 -19.18
CA THR A 7 3.39 -22.74 -19.67
C THR A 7 2.24 -22.60 -18.65
N TYR A 8 1.44 -21.57 -18.78
CA TYR A 8 0.23 -21.39 -17.96
C TYR A 8 -0.72 -22.59 -18.01
N THR A 9 -0.85 -23.20 -19.20
CA THR A 9 -1.68 -24.39 -19.42
C THR A 9 -1.13 -25.63 -18.71
N ASP A 10 0.20 -25.76 -18.61
CA ASP A 10 0.82 -26.86 -17.87
C ASP A 10 0.54 -26.74 -16.39
N ILE A 11 0.62 -25.52 -15.84
CA ILE A 11 0.30 -25.23 -14.43
C ILE A 11 -1.18 -25.51 -14.14
N GLU A 12 -2.11 -25.10 -15.00
CA GLU A 12 -3.55 -25.40 -14.85
C GLU A 12 -3.83 -26.91 -14.86
N ASN A 13 -3.18 -27.68 -15.74
CA ASN A 13 -3.33 -29.12 -15.80
C ASN A 13 -2.78 -29.82 -14.55
N ILE A 14 -1.62 -29.39 -14.06
CA ILE A 14 -1.02 -29.91 -12.83
C ILE A 14 -1.92 -29.59 -11.63
N TYR A 15 -2.46 -28.38 -11.56
CA TYR A 15 -3.41 -27.99 -10.52
C TYR A 15 -4.68 -28.86 -10.56
N ALA A 16 -5.29 -29.03 -11.72
CA ALA A 16 -6.50 -29.82 -11.86
C ALA A 16 -6.31 -31.29 -11.45
N GLN A 17 -5.13 -31.87 -11.71
CA GLN A 17 -4.79 -33.24 -11.34
C GLN A 17 -4.53 -33.43 -9.84
N ASN A 18 -4.11 -32.35 -9.14
CA ASN A 18 -3.73 -32.39 -7.73
C ASN A 18 -4.73 -31.69 -6.81
N ALA A 19 -5.84 -31.15 -7.33
CA ALA A 19 -6.80 -30.36 -6.58
C ALA A 19 -7.40 -31.08 -5.34
N GLU A 20 -7.50 -32.41 -5.38
CA GLU A 20 -8.01 -33.22 -4.26
C GLU A 20 -6.92 -33.63 -3.25
N GLN A 21 -5.64 -33.48 -3.60
CA GLN A 21 -4.51 -34.00 -2.82
C GLN A 21 -3.87 -32.94 -1.90
N GLY A 22 -4.33 -31.70 -1.99
CA GLY A 22 -3.86 -30.59 -1.16
C GLY A 22 -2.63 -29.86 -1.73
N PHE A 23 -2.45 -28.64 -1.26
CA PHE A 23 -1.46 -27.68 -1.76
C PHE A 23 -0.01 -28.16 -1.65
N GLY A 24 0.32 -28.93 -0.61
CA GLY A 24 1.66 -29.50 -0.45
C GLY A 24 2.06 -30.46 -1.55
N ASN A 25 1.12 -31.28 -2.07
CA ASN A 25 1.37 -32.19 -3.19
C ASN A 25 1.49 -31.44 -4.52
N LEU A 26 0.75 -30.35 -4.68
CA LEU A 26 0.87 -29.48 -5.86
C LEU A 26 2.28 -28.87 -5.94
N LEU A 27 2.80 -28.33 -4.83
CA LEU A 27 4.15 -27.77 -4.77
C LEU A 27 5.24 -28.83 -5.07
N ALA A 28 5.09 -30.05 -4.53
CA ALA A 28 6.02 -31.15 -4.80
C ALA A 28 6.00 -31.52 -6.28
N THR A 29 4.82 -31.63 -6.90
CA THR A 29 4.68 -31.94 -8.32
C THR A 29 5.26 -30.84 -9.22
N LEU A 30 5.06 -29.58 -8.87
CA LEU A 30 5.66 -28.45 -9.57
C LEU A 30 7.20 -28.46 -9.46
N ALA A 31 7.72 -28.75 -8.26
CA ALA A 31 9.16 -28.85 -8.04
C ALA A 31 9.81 -30.00 -8.83
N ASP A 32 9.11 -31.13 -8.99
CA ASP A 32 9.58 -32.27 -9.79
C ASP A 32 9.52 -32.01 -11.31
N CYS A 33 8.62 -31.11 -11.76
CA CYS A 33 8.47 -30.77 -13.18
C CYS A 33 9.50 -29.73 -13.67
N VAL A 34 10.15 -29.02 -12.77
CA VAL A 34 11.11 -27.95 -13.09
C VAL A 34 12.44 -28.33 -12.47
N ASP A 35 13.52 -28.40 -13.28
CA ASP A 35 14.89 -28.33 -12.75
C ASP A 35 15.06 -26.91 -12.15
N ALA A 36 14.52 -26.71 -10.95
CA ALA A 36 14.45 -25.40 -10.31
C ALA A 36 15.85 -24.91 -9.97
N VAL A 37 16.30 -23.92 -10.70
CA VAL A 37 17.52 -23.15 -10.41
C VAL A 37 17.20 -22.01 -9.44
N ASP A 38 15.91 -21.65 -9.31
CA ASP A 38 15.41 -20.58 -8.46
C ASP A 38 14.28 -21.06 -7.53
N ASP A 39 14.00 -20.28 -6.48
CA ASP A 39 12.94 -20.54 -5.51
C ASP A 39 11.54 -20.51 -6.18
N ILE A 40 10.75 -21.56 -5.93
CA ILE A 40 9.36 -21.60 -6.36
C ILE A 40 8.48 -21.01 -5.24
N SER A 41 7.78 -19.91 -5.56
CA SER A 41 6.78 -19.32 -4.67
C SER A 41 5.39 -19.54 -5.24
N ALA A 42 4.48 -20.10 -4.44
CA ALA A 42 3.09 -20.28 -4.82
C ALA A 42 2.16 -19.94 -3.66
N CYS A 43 1.00 -19.37 -3.96
CA CYS A 43 -0.02 -19.03 -3.01
C CYS A 43 -1.36 -19.64 -3.45
N GLU A 44 -1.97 -20.45 -2.60
CA GLU A 44 -3.32 -20.98 -2.82
C GLU A 44 -4.34 -20.08 -2.13
N VAL A 45 -5.30 -19.56 -2.91
CA VAL A 45 -6.43 -18.79 -2.37
C VAL A 45 -7.69 -19.63 -2.45
N HIS A 46 -8.23 -20.03 -1.29
CA HIS A 46 -9.47 -20.79 -1.19
C HIS A 46 -10.70 -19.89 -1.45
N CYS A 47 -10.95 -19.58 -2.72
CA CYS A 47 -12.10 -18.76 -3.12
C CYS A 47 -13.44 -19.34 -2.68
N ALA A 48 -13.59 -20.67 -2.58
CA ALA A 48 -14.83 -21.31 -2.17
C ALA A 48 -15.26 -20.91 -0.75
N THR A 49 -14.33 -20.79 0.19
CA THR A 49 -14.64 -20.39 1.57
C THR A 49 -15.01 -18.89 1.64
N ILE A 50 -14.38 -18.07 0.82
CA ILE A 50 -14.69 -16.64 0.70
C ILE A 50 -16.04 -16.46 0.00
N MET A 51 -16.28 -17.18 -1.09
CA MET A 51 -17.55 -17.13 -1.83
C MET A 51 -18.72 -17.69 -1.02
N GLN A 52 -18.56 -18.77 -0.23
CA GLN A 52 -19.61 -19.22 0.67
C GLN A 52 -19.93 -18.20 1.78
N LYS A 53 -18.92 -17.53 2.34
CA LYS A 53 -19.17 -16.43 3.29
C LYS A 53 -19.82 -15.21 2.63
N LEU A 54 -19.52 -14.93 1.37
CA LEU A 54 -20.14 -13.85 0.61
C LEU A 54 -21.57 -14.19 0.15
N VAL A 55 -21.83 -15.44 -0.26
CA VAL A 55 -23.15 -15.89 -0.76
C VAL A 55 -24.14 -16.18 0.39
N THR A 56 -23.69 -16.66 1.54
CA THR A 56 -24.56 -16.80 2.73
C THR A 56 -24.81 -15.47 3.44
N SER A 57 -24.07 -14.43 3.10
CA SER A 57 -24.38 -13.05 3.43
C SER A 57 -25.19 -12.41 2.30
N SER A 58 -26.35 -13.01 1.96
CA SER A 58 -27.45 -12.24 1.37
C SER A 58 -28.03 -11.35 2.48
N ARG A 59 -27.19 -10.43 2.95
CA ARG A 59 -27.68 -9.24 3.64
C ARG A 59 -28.45 -8.46 2.61
N GLU A 60 -29.75 -8.26 2.84
CA GLU A 60 -30.45 -7.11 2.29
C GLU A 60 -29.52 -5.92 2.35
N PRO A 61 -29.56 -4.96 1.40
CA PRO A 61 -28.76 -3.77 1.49
C PRO A 61 -29.09 -3.11 2.82
N CYS A 62 -28.35 -3.49 3.85
CA CYS A 62 -28.37 -2.83 5.14
C CYS A 62 -28.08 -1.39 4.79
N GLN A 63 -29.03 -0.51 5.07
CA GLN A 63 -28.83 0.93 4.88
C GLN A 63 -27.44 1.21 5.41
N LYS A 64 -26.55 1.66 4.51
CA LYS A 64 -25.13 1.93 4.81
C LYS A 64 -25.09 3.02 5.89
N GLN A 65 -25.17 2.61 7.13
CA GLN A 65 -25.14 3.50 8.30
C GLN A 65 -23.98 3.03 9.15
N GLY A 66 -22.96 3.87 9.23
CA GLY A 66 -21.84 3.63 10.11
C GLY A 66 -20.61 4.46 9.74
N ILE A 67 -19.82 4.72 10.76
CA ILE A 67 -18.50 5.30 10.65
C ILE A 67 -17.53 4.21 11.10
N PHE A 68 -16.50 3.99 10.30
CA PHE A 68 -15.38 3.11 10.63
C PHE A 68 -14.12 3.95 10.78
N ASN A 69 -13.40 3.75 11.88
CA ASN A 69 -12.12 4.38 12.14
C ASN A 69 -11.04 3.32 12.32
N CYS A 70 -9.89 3.54 11.71
CA CYS A 70 -8.70 2.73 11.88
C CYS A 70 -7.49 3.64 12.09
N GLU A 71 -6.67 3.31 13.08
CA GLU A 71 -5.36 3.94 13.27
C GLU A 71 -4.28 2.85 13.20
N MET A 72 -3.26 3.10 12.38
CA MET A 72 -2.07 2.27 12.24
C MET A 72 -0.84 3.11 12.54
N THR A 73 -0.02 2.66 13.48
CA THR A 73 1.28 3.27 13.75
C THR A 73 2.38 2.26 13.51
N LEU A 74 3.30 2.59 12.61
CA LEU A 74 4.49 1.81 12.34
C LEU A 74 5.71 2.55 12.87
N SER A 75 6.64 1.82 13.51
CA SER A 75 7.89 2.39 14.01
C SER A 75 9.06 1.45 13.83
N GLY A 76 10.25 2.02 13.71
CA GLY A 76 11.47 1.26 13.53
C GLY A 76 11.40 0.35 12.31
N ARG A 77 11.80 -0.90 12.45
CA ARG A 77 11.87 -1.89 11.35
C ARG A 77 10.52 -2.22 10.73
N CYS A 78 9.39 -2.07 11.46
CA CYS A 78 8.06 -2.30 10.90
C CYS A 78 7.76 -1.39 9.70
N LEU A 79 8.45 -0.24 9.58
CA LEU A 79 8.34 0.65 8.43
C LEU A 79 8.84 0.03 7.11
N ASN A 80 9.74 -0.96 7.18
CA ASN A 80 10.24 -1.71 6.02
C ASN A 80 9.41 -2.97 5.74
N ASP A 81 8.88 -3.60 6.79
CA ASP A 81 8.31 -4.95 6.72
C ASP A 81 6.83 -4.95 6.36
N ILE A 82 6.13 -3.83 6.56
CA ILE A 82 4.69 -3.71 6.35
C ILE A 82 4.39 -2.75 5.19
N ASN A 83 3.43 -3.12 4.36
CA ASN A 83 2.91 -2.29 3.27
C ASN A 83 1.51 -1.73 3.62
N PRO A 84 1.42 -0.58 4.31
CA PRO A 84 0.14 -0.04 4.76
C PRO A 84 -0.88 0.21 3.65
N PRO A 85 -0.51 0.67 2.43
CA PRO A 85 -1.46 0.81 1.33
C PRO A 85 -2.23 -0.46 1.02
N THR A 86 -1.54 -1.60 0.95
CA THR A 86 -2.18 -2.89 0.68
C THR A 86 -3.10 -3.31 1.82
N GLU A 87 -2.59 -3.31 3.05
CA GLU A 87 -3.33 -3.76 4.24
C GLU A 87 -4.60 -2.94 4.49
N LEU A 88 -4.51 -1.62 4.39
CA LEU A 88 -5.64 -0.73 4.65
C LEU A 88 -6.69 -0.80 3.52
N VAL A 89 -6.26 -0.97 2.27
CA VAL A 89 -7.22 -1.10 1.16
C VAL A 89 -7.93 -2.46 1.19
N GLU A 90 -7.26 -3.54 1.56
CA GLU A 90 -7.92 -4.83 1.80
C GLU A 90 -8.98 -4.72 2.90
N LEU A 91 -8.69 -3.99 3.98
CA LEU A 91 -9.67 -3.70 5.02
C LEU A 91 -10.88 -2.93 4.49
N LEU A 92 -10.67 -1.91 3.65
CA LEU A 92 -11.77 -1.14 3.02
C LEU A 92 -12.64 -2.02 2.11
N LEU A 93 -12.03 -2.94 1.36
CA LEU A 93 -12.75 -3.91 0.54
C LEU A 93 -13.63 -4.83 1.40
N HIS A 94 -13.14 -5.29 2.55
CA HIS A 94 -13.95 -6.09 3.49
C HIS A 94 -15.13 -5.29 4.08
N LEU A 95 -15.01 -3.97 4.18
CA LEU A 95 -16.09 -3.07 4.61
C LEU A 95 -17.06 -2.72 3.47
N ALA A 96 -16.88 -3.35 2.29
CA ALA A 96 -17.67 -3.09 1.08
C ALA A 96 -17.65 -1.62 0.63
N VAL A 97 -16.52 -0.93 0.83
CA VAL A 97 -16.27 0.39 0.26
C VAL A 97 -16.22 0.27 -1.27
N PRO A 98 -16.78 1.22 -2.04
CA PRO A 98 -16.77 1.15 -3.50
C PRO A 98 -15.36 0.97 -4.06
N GLN A 99 -15.20 0.08 -5.06
CA GLN A 99 -13.90 -0.25 -5.66
C GLN A 99 -13.15 0.97 -6.20
N GLU A 100 -13.87 1.91 -6.81
CA GLU A 100 -13.26 3.15 -7.32
C GLU A 100 -12.61 3.96 -6.19
N LEU A 101 -13.29 4.06 -5.03
CA LEU A 101 -12.77 4.75 -3.86
C LEU A 101 -11.57 4.01 -3.26
N CYS A 102 -11.62 2.68 -3.22
CA CYS A 102 -10.48 1.85 -2.82
C CYS A 102 -9.26 2.08 -3.72
N ASN A 103 -9.46 2.15 -5.04
CA ASN A 103 -8.38 2.40 -6.00
C ASN A 103 -7.76 3.79 -5.84
N LYS A 104 -8.61 4.83 -5.65
CA LYS A 104 -8.13 6.20 -5.36
C LYS A 104 -7.33 6.22 -4.05
N THR A 105 -7.87 5.58 -3.00
CA THR A 105 -7.21 5.49 -1.69
C THR A 105 -5.86 4.79 -1.78
N TYR A 106 -5.77 3.69 -2.53
CA TYR A 106 -4.51 2.99 -2.73
C TYR A 106 -3.45 3.88 -3.35
N ALA A 107 -3.79 4.59 -4.44
CA ALA A 107 -2.86 5.48 -5.12
C ALA A 107 -2.40 6.63 -4.21
N ILE A 108 -3.34 7.27 -3.52
CA ILE A 108 -3.07 8.36 -2.60
C ILE A 108 -2.19 7.89 -1.44
N LEU A 109 -2.57 6.79 -0.80
CA LEU A 109 -1.85 6.28 0.37
C LEU A 109 -0.45 5.79 0.00
N THR A 110 -0.27 5.17 -1.18
CA THR A 110 1.05 4.76 -1.67
C THR A 110 1.98 5.96 -1.80
N GLU A 111 1.52 7.03 -2.42
CA GLU A 111 2.31 8.24 -2.60
C GLU A 111 2.63 8.93 -1.26
N LEU A 112 1.62 9.07 -0.40
CA LEU A 112 1.80 9.72 0.89
C LEU A 112 2.70 8.91 1.82
N PHE A 113 2.54 7.59 1.87
CA PHE A 113 3.39 6.72 2.69
C PHE A 113 4.83 6.76 2.20
N GLN A 114 5.04 6.66 0.87
CA GLN A 114 6.37 6.74 0.30
C GLN A 114 7.04 8.08 0.59
N ASN A 115 6.32 9.19 0.48
CA ASN A 115 6.82 10.52 0.80
C ASN A 115 7.17 10.66 2.28
N SER A 116 6.29 10.22 3.18
CA SER A 116 6.52 10.21 4.62
C SER A 116 7.71 9.34 5.00
N PHE A 117 7.88 8.19 4.35
CA PHE A 117 9.00 7.30 4.61
C PHE A 117 10.31 7.84 4.04
N GLU A 118 10.37 8.13 2.73
CA GLU A 118 11.61 8.54 2.07
C GLU A 118 12.07 9.94 2.50
N HIS A 119 11.14 10.91 2.49
CA HIS A 119 11.49 12.31 2.73
C HIS A 119 11.29 12.73 4.19
N GLY A 120 10.26 12.21 4.86
CA GLY A 120 10.00 12.46 6.27
C GLY A 120 10.97 11.70 7.18
N VAL A 121 10.81 10.39 7.28
CA VAL A 121 11.58 9.55 8.21
C VAL A 121 13.04 9.42 7.79
N LEU A 122 13.29 8.95 6.56
CA LEU A 122 14.66 8.74 6.07
C LEU A 122 15.36 10.03 5.64
N GLN A 123 14.67 11.17 5.56
CA GLN A 123 15.21 12.48 5.18
C GLN A 123 16.01 12.45 3.87
N LEU A 124 15.57 11.64 2.89
CA LEU A 124 16.22 11.55 1.58
C LEU A 124 15.85 12.74 0.71
N ASN A 125 16.85 13.37 0.08
CA ASN A 125 16.60 14.44 -0.88
C ASN A 125 16.37 13.84 -2.28
N SER A 126 15.21 14.14 -2.90
CA SER A 126 14.88 13.69 -4.25
C SER A 126 15.80 14.26 -5.33
N GLU A 127 16.48 15.38 -5.08
CA GLU A 127 17.45 15.98 -6.01
C GLU A 127 18.64 15.06 -6.30
N ILE A 128 18.96 14.15 -5.37
CA ILE A 128 20.02 13.15 -5.56
C ILE A 128 19.76 12.36 -6.84
N LYS A 129 18.50 12.00 -7.13
CA LYS A 129 18.11 11.22 -8.33
C LYS A 129 18.42 11.92 -9.66
N GLN A 130 18.69 13.24 -9.66
CA GLN A 130 19.00 14.03 -10.86
C GLN A 130 20.50 14.07 -11.19
N GLN A 131 21.35 13.56 -10.31
CA GLN A 131 22.80 13.52 -10.49
C GLN A 131 23.22 12.30 -11.31
N GLU A 132 24.45 12.31 -11.82
CA GLU A 132 25.08 11.14 -12.44
C GLU A 132 25.14 10.02 -11.39
N ASP A 133 24.71 8.81 -11.74
CA ASP A 133 24.52 7.69 -10.82
C ASP A 133 23.58 7.96 -9.62
N GLY A 134 22.78 9.03 -9.69
CA GLY A 134 21.95 9.50 -8.58
C GLY A 134 20.88 8.49 -8.11
N PHE A 135 20.35 7.67 -9.01
CA PHE A 135 19.44 6.59 -8.62
C PHE A 135 20.13 5.55 -7.74
N PHE A 136 21.32 5.11 -8.13
CA PHE A 136 22.11 4.15 -7.35
C PHE A 136 22.43 4.72 -5.96
N THR A 137 22.94 5.95 -5.91
CA THR A 137 23.25 6.65 -4.66
C THR A 137 22.00 6.80 -3.77
N PHE A 138 20.85 7.13 -4.35
CA PHE A 138 19.60 7.27 -3.61
C PHE A 138 19.17 5.97 -2.96
N TYR A 139 19.20 4.85 -3.69
CA TYR A 139 18.81 3.55 -3.15
C TYR A 139 19.81 3.04 -2.11
N GLN A 140 21.11 3.26 -2.31
CA GLN A 140 22.14 2.93 -1.31
C GLN A 140 21.90 3.67 0.01
N LEU A 141 21.65 4.98 -0.06
CA LEU A 141 21.32 5.80 1.12
C LEU A 141 20.01 5.36 1.77
N LYS A 142 19.00 4.97 0.96
CA LYS A 142 17.74 4.44 1.46
C LYS A 142 17.96 3.18 2.27
N GLU A 143 18.72 2.23 1.75
CA GLU A 143 19.05 0.97 2.43
C GLU A 143 19.80 1.23 3.73
N GLU A 144 20.89 2.01 3.70
CA GLU A 144 21.69 2.37 4.86
C GLU A 144 20.87 3.02 5.97
N ARG A 145 20.00 3.99 5.63
CA ARG A 145 19.16 4.67 6.63
C ARG A 145 18.05 3.79 7.15
N SER A 146 17.50 2.92 6.31
CA SER A 146 16.48 1.94 6.71
C SER A 146 17.00 0.92 7.72
N GLU A 147 18.27 0.51 7.63
CA GLU A 147 18.90 -0.39 8.60
C GLU A 147 19.09 0.28 9.98
N ASN A 148 19.20 1.60 10.01
CA ASN A 148 19.43 2.39 11.21
C ASN A 148 18.17 2.95 11.87
N LEU A 149 16.97 2.54 11.43
CA LEU A 149 15.70 2.98 12.01
C LEU A 149 15.59 2.59 13.48
N THR A 150 15.08 3.53 14.28
CA THR A 150 14.86 3.40 15.72
C THR A 150 13.37 3.42 16.06
N ALA A 151 13.03 3.12 17.31
CA ALA A 151 11.63 3.17 17.76
C ALA A 151 11.01 4.59 17.73
N THR A 152 11.82 5.64 17.63
CA THR A 152 11.35 7.03 17.50
C THR A 152 10.99 7.40 16.06
N ASP A 153 11.51 6.65 15.09
CA ASP A 153 11.20 6.81 13.67
C ASP A 153 9.86 6.15 13.39
N SER A 154 8.84 6.94 13.08
CA SER A 154 7.47 6.42 13.00
C SER A 154 6.63 7.13 11.93
N ILE A 155 5.64 6.40 11.44
CA ILE A 155 4.56 6.92 10.60
C ILE A 155 3.25 6.45 11.21
N ARG A 156 2.33 7.40 11.44
CA ARG A 156 0.96 7.14 11.88
C ARG A 156 0.00 7.46 10.74
N ILE A 157 -0.90 6.53 10.47
CA ILE A 157 -1.95 6.63 9.47
C ILE A 157 -3.28 6.49 10.18
N CYS A 158 -4.16 7.48 10.03
CA CYS A 158 -5.54 7.43 10.48
C CYS A 158 -6.45 7.41 9.26
N LEU A 159 -7.41 6.48 9.24
CA LEU A 159 -8.37 6.31 8.18
C LEU A 159 -9.77 6.29 8.77
N GLU A 160 -10.66 7.14 8.26
CA GLU A 160 -12.07 7.16 8.61
C GLU A 160 -12.91 6.96 7.36
N TRP A 161 -13.80 5.98 7.39
CA TRP A 161 -14.82 5.75 6.36
C TRP A 161 -16.21 6.08 6.91
N ASN A 162 -16.90 7.00 6.26
CA ASN A 162 -18.28 7.33 6.55
C ASN A 162 -19.20 6.82 5.43
N ALA A 163 -19.90 5.72 5.71
CA ALA A 163 -20.78 5.09 4.73
C ALA A 163 -22.02 5.94 4.39
N CYS A 164 -22.42 6.86 5.26
CA CYS A 164 -23.57 7.73 5.01
C CYS A 164 -23.28 8.84 3.99
N SER A 165 -22.10 9.46 4.08
CA SER A 165 -21.66 10.50 3.16
C SER A 165 -20.87 9.96 1.97
N SER A 166 -20.53 8.68 1.96
CA SER A 166 -19.59 8.07 1.00
C SER A 166 -18.26 8.83 0.97
N GLU A 167 -17.78 9.21 2.13
CA GLU A 167 -16.57 9.99 2.33
C GLU A 167 -15.52 9.18 3.06
N LEU A 168 -14.29 9.22 2.57
CA LEU A 168 -13.13 8.65 3.23
C LEU A 168 -12.15 9.76 3.58
N SER A 169 -11.80 9.86 4.86
CA SER A 169 -10.77 10.75 5.37
C SER A 169 -9.50 9.94 5.68
N LEU A 170 -8.37 10.48 5.26
CA LEU A 170 -7.05 9.91 5.47
C LEU A 170 -6.13 10.95 6.07
N GLU A 171 -5.46 10.62 7.16
CA GLU A 171 -4.40 11.44 7.74
C GLU A 171 -3.13 10.62 7.83
N ILE A 172 -2.00 11.23 7.47
CA ILE A 172 -0.67 10.64 7.65
C ILE A 172 0.22 11.63 8.37
N LEU A 173 0.92 11.14 9.38
CA LEU A 173 1.86 11.91 10.20
C LEU A 173 3.15 11.12 10.35
N ASP A 174 4.28 11.70 9.95
CA ASP A 174 5.59 11.11 10.15
C ASP A 174 6.39 11.83 11.25
N SER A 175 7.45 11.16 11.74
CA SER A 175 8.35 11.69 12.76
C SER A 175 9.39 12.67 12.22
N GLY A 176 9.37 12.97 10.92
CA GLY A 176 10.31 13.88 10.28
C GLY A 176 10.11 15.34 10.66
N GLN A 177 11.04 16.17 10.21
CA GLN A 177 11.02 17.62 10.51
C GLN A 177 9.99 18.40 9.68
N GLY A 178 9.38 17.75 8.68
CA GLY A 178 8.51 18.39 7.70
C GLY A 178 9.28 19.12 6.59
N PHE A 179 8.55 19.58 5.58
CA PHE A 179 9.12 20.18 4.36
C PHE A 179 8.57 21.58 4.05
N VAL A 180 7.59 22.06 4.80
CA VAL A 180 6.96 23.36 4.57
C VAL A 180 7.58 24.41 5.46
N SER A 181 8.30 25.37 4.89
CA SER A 181 8.75 26.54 5.63
C SER A 181 7.55 27.48 5.90
N GLN A 182 7.57 28.18 7.05
CA GLN A 182 6.50 29.12 7.40
C GLN A 182 6.26 30.21 6.33
N SER A 183 7.25 30.48 5.48
CA SER A 183 7.15 31.44 4.38
C SER A 183 6.37 30.92 3.16
N SER A 184 6.17 29.61 3.03
CA SER A 184 5.48 28.99 1.88
C SER A 184 3.99 28.74 2.13
N LEU A 185 3.50 28.91 3.34
CA LEU A 185 2.07 28.75 3.68
C LEU A 185 1.15 29.79 3.01
N ALA A 186 1.68 30.87 2.47
CA ALA A 186 0.92 31.95 1.84
C ALA A 186 0.70 31.78 0.33
N GLN A 187 1.27 30.73 -0.30
CA GLN A 187 1.10 30.44 -1.73
C GLN A 187 0.44 29.08 -1.89
N GLU A 188 -0.88 29.08 -1.90
CA GLU A 188 -1.69 27.92 -2.22
C GLU A 188 -1.28 27.35 -3.59
N HIS A 189 -0.97 26.05 -3.63
CA HIS A 189 -0.88 25.18 -4.82
C HIS A 189 0.33 25.26 -5.78
N GLN A 190 1.38 26.08 -5.58
CA GLN A 190 2.38 26.23 -6.64
C GLN A 190 3.68 25.41 -6.53
N HIS A 191 3.93 24.65 -5.45
CA HIS A 191 5.19 23.93 -5.27
C HIS A 191 5.08 22.49 -4.77
N TYR A 192 3.96 21.81 -4.98
CA TYR A 192 3.91 20.38 -4.76
C TYR A 192 4.69 19.66 -5.86
N GLY A 193 5.56 18.71 -5.48
CA GLY A 193 6.14 17.76 -6.42
C GLY A 193 5.06 16.97 -7.16
N ARG A 194 5.43 16.22 -8.20
CA ARG A 194 4.47 15.48 -9.06
C ARG A 194 3.54 14.57 -8.25
N GLY A 195 4.04 13.97 -7.17
CA GLY A 195 3.27 13.07 -6.32
C GLY A 195 2.13 13.76 -5.58
N LEU A 196 2.41 14.85 -4.86
CA LEU A 196 1.35 15.61 -4.19
C LEU A 196 0.38 16.28 -5.17
N SER A 197 0.83 16.63 -6.38
CA SER A 197 -0.07 17.09 -7.44
C SER A 197 -1.02 15.98 -7.90
N MET A 198 -0.57 14.73 -7.98
CA MET A 198 -1.42 13.57 -8.26
C MET A 198 -2.44 13.37 -7.13
N VAL A 199 -1.99 13.42 -5.87
CA VAL A 199 -2.89 13.32 -4.70
C VAL A 199 -3.96 14.41 -4.75
N ALA A 200 -3.59 15.66 -5.01
CA ALA A 200 -4.53 16.78 -5.13
C ALA A 200 -5.56 16.59 -6.24
N ASN A 201 -5.21 15.92 -7.33
CA ASN A 201 -6.13 15.62 -8.43
C ASN A 201 -7.10 14.46 -8.12
N LEU A 202 -6.70 13.52 -7.27
CA LEU A 202 -7.53 12.36 -6.90
C LEU A 202 -8.41 12.64 -5.68
N ALA A 203 -8.00 13.57 -4.84
CA ALA A 203 -8.66 13.93 -3.59
C ALA A 203 -9.72 15.03 -3.80
N SER A 204 -10.73 15.06 -2.96
CA SER A 204 -11.68 16.16 -2.85
C SER A 204 -11.10 17.35 -2.09
N SER A 205 -10.21 17.07 -1.13
CA SER A 205 -9.40 18.07 -0.47
C SER A 205 -8.05 17.50 -0.01
N LEU A 206 -7.03 18.35 -0.02
CA LEU A 206 -5.67 18.05 0.46
C LEU A 206 -5.23 19.20 1.35
N THR A 207 -4.81 18.90 2.56
CA THR A 207 -4.28 19.88 3.51
C THR A 207 -2.93 19.40 4.03
N VAL A 208 -1.91 20.23 3.88
CA VAL A 208 -0.60 20.03 4.50
C VAL A 208 -0.53 20.90 5.75
N VAL A 209 -0.35 20.25 6.90
CA VAL A 209 -0.28 20.94 8.19
C VAL A 209 1.19 21.26 8.48
N ALA A 210 1.48 22.50 8.84
CA ALA A 210 2.84 22.91 9.21
C ALA A 210 3.39 22.07 10.37
N PRO A 211 4.65 21.65 10.36
CA PRO A 211 5.72 21.99 9.41
C PRO A 211 5.76 21.15 8.12
N GLY A 212 4.76 20.32 7.79
CA GLY A 212 4.69 19.56 6.56
C GLY A 212 4.91 18.06 6.70
N ASN A 213 5.02 17.57 7.91
CA ASN A 213 5.06 16.15 8.26
C ASN A 213 3.68 15.56 8.59
N HIS A 214 2.62 16.34 8.42
CA HIS A 214 1.24 15.93 8.65
C HIS A 214 0.36 16.34 7.47
N ILE A 215 -0.22 15.37 6.81
CA ILE A 215 -1.06 15.56 5.63
C ILE A 215 -2.44 14.97 5.90
N LYS A 216 -3.48 15.71 5.50
CA LYS A 216 -4.88 15.30 5.59
C LYS A 216 -5.49 15.32 4.19
N VAL A 217 -6.23 14.27 3.88
CA VAL A 217 -6.90 14.09 2.58
C VAL A 217 -8.33 13.65 2.80
N VAL A 218 -9.25 14.21 2.00
CA VAL A 218 -10.63 13.73 1.92
C VAL A 218 -10.90 13.26 0.50
N ILE A 219 -11.55 12.11 0.38
CA ILE A 219 -11.86 11.45 -0.88
C ILE A 219 -13.37 11.15 -0.89
N ASN A 220 -14.08 11.64 -1.90
CA ASN A 220 -15.50 11.37 -2.06
C ASN A 220 -15.73 10.26 -3.11
N GLY A 221 -16.75 9.44 -2.83
CA GLY A 221 -17.18 8.37 -3.72
C GLY A 221 -18.10 8.87 -4.84
#